data_741e9a0024b9e020f193682b90e81a8f
#
_entry.id   741e9a0024b9e020f193682b90e81a8f
#
_cell.length_a   1.000
_cell.length_b   1.000
_cell.length_c   1.000
_cell.angle_alpha   90.00
_cell.angle_beta   90.00
_cell.angle_gamma   90.00
#
_symmetry.space_group_name_H-M   'P 1'
#
loop_
_entity.id
_entity.type
_entity.pdbx_description
1 polymer ?
#
loop_
_entity_poly.entity_id
_entity_poly.type
_entity_poly.pdbx_seq_one_letter_code
_entity_poly.pdbx_strand_id
1 'polypeptide(L)' 'MTLIPMLAEAVVGMTGNIHIAGAALGAGLGIGILGSKAAEATGRNPGASTPILVNAIIFAALAEGVFILAAFAIK' A
#
# COMPACT_ATOMS: atom_id res chain seq x y z
N MET A 1 -37.08 6.94 12.71
CA MET A 1 -36.22 7.12 11.53
C MET A 1 -34.81 6.74 11.84
N THR A 2 -34.53 5.44 11.70
CA THR A 2 -33.20 4.93 12.00
C THR A 2 -32.32 4.84 10.77
N LEU A 3 -32.91 4.83 9.56
CA LEU A 3 -32.15 4.63 8.33
C LEU A 3 -31.20 5.81 8.03
N ILE A 4 -31.68 7.04 8.16
CA ILE A 4 -30.86 8.21 7.85
C ILE A 4 -29.68 8.36 8.79
N PRO A 5 -29.84 8.23 10.13
CA PRO A 5 -28.68 8.22 11.02
C PRO A 5 -27.70 7.08 10.74
N MET A 6 -28.21 5.91 10.39
CA MET A 6 -27.35 4.76 10.04
C MET A 6 -26.53 5.04 8.79
N LEU A 7 -27.14 5.63 7.78
CA LEU A 7 -26.43 6.01 6.56
C LEU A 7 -25.38 7.08 6.84
N ALA A 8 -25.72 8.06 7.68
CA ALA A 8 -24.78 9.10 8.07
C ALA A 8 -23.57 8.52 8.79
N GLU A 9 -23.79 7.58 9.72
CA GLU A 9 -22.70 6.92 10.42
C GLU A 9 -21.82 6.10 9.46
N ALA A 10 -22.43 5.41 8.50
CA ALA A 10 -21.69 4.64 7.51
C ALA A 10 -20.81 5.56 6.66
N VAL A 11 -21.32 6.71 6.23
CA VAL A 11 -20.55 7.67 5.44
C VAL A 11 -19.42 8.28 6.26
N VAL A 12 -19.66 8.61 7.53
CA VAL A 12 -18.62 9.13 8.42
C VAL A 12 -17.53 8.07 8.64
N GLY A 13 -17.91 6.82 8.83
CA GLY A 13 -16.95 5.72 8.98
C GLY A 13 -16.09 5.54 7.73
N MET A 14 -16.70 5.60 6.55
CA MET A 14 -15.98 5.52 5.29
C MET A 14 -15.04 6.73 5.14
N THR A 15 -15.52 7.92 5.41
CA THR A 15 -14.72 9.15 5.28
C THR A 15 -13.58 9.16 6.28
N GLY A 16 -13.83 8.70 7.52
CA GLY A 16 -12.80 8.66 8.57
C GLY A 16 -11.65 7.71 8.27
N ASN A 17 -11.91 6.66 7.48
CA ASN A 17 -10.92 5.64 7.16
C ASN A 17 -10.43 5.68 5.71
N ILE A 18 -10.87 6.64 4.92
CA ILE A 18 -10.55 6.68 3.51
C ILE A 18 -9.06 6.88 3.27
N HIS A 19 -8.38 7.61 4.14
CA HIS A 19 -6.94 7.80 4.01
C HIS A 19 -6.17 6.49 4.22
N ILE A 20 -6.64 5.64 5.15
CA ILE A 20 -6.04 4.33 5.39
C ILE A 20 -6.28 3.42 4.18
N ALA A 21 -7.51 3.41 3.67
CA ALA A 21 -7.85 2.62 2.49
C ALA A 21 -7.04 3.07 1.26
N GLY A 22 -6.89 4.37 1.07
CA GLY A 22 -6.09 4.92 -0.02
C GLY A 22 -4.62 4.55 0.11
N ALA A 23 -4.07 4.65 1.30
CA ALA A 23 -2.69 4.28 1.57
C ALA A 23 -2.47 2.78 1.37
N ALA A 24 -3.40 1.94 1.83
CA ALA A 24 -3.30 0.49 1.65
C ALA A 24 -3.35 0.10 0.17
N LEU A 25 -4.26 0.70 -0.58
CA LEU A 25 -4.38 0.45 -2.01
C LEU A 25 -3.12 0.91 -2.75
N GLY A 26 -2.64 2.11 -2.45
CA GLY A 26 -1.44 2.66 -3.06
C GLY A 26 -0.20 1.82 -2.75
N ALA A 27 -0.02 1.45 -1.49
CA ALA A 27 1.11 0.61 -1.09
C ALA A 27 1.02 -0.77 -1.73
N GLY A 28 -0.17 -1.38 -1.74
CA GLY A 28 -0.37 -2.70 -2.35
C GLY A 28 -0.10 -2.70 -3.84
N LEU A 29 -0.64 -1.72 -4.56
CA LEU A 29 -0.39 -1.59 -6.00
C LEU A 29 1.08 -1.29 -6.28
N GLY A 30 1.69 -0.39 -5.52
CA GLY A 30 3.08 -0.04 -5.68
C GLY A 30 4.00 -1.23 -5.47
N ILE A 31 3.77 -2.00 -4.41
CA ILE A 31 4.55 -3.21 -4.12
C ILE A 31 4.31 -4.27 -5.19
N GLY A 32 3.07 -4.43 -5.67
CA GLY A 32 2.75 -5.37 -6.74
C GLY A 32 3.47 -5.05 -8.03
N ILE A 33 3.46 -3.78 -8.43
CA ILE A 33 4.17 -3.33 -9.63
C ILE A 33 5.68 -3.49 -9.45
N LEU A 34 6.20 -3.09 -8.31
CA LEU A 34 7.62 -3.24 -7.98
C LEU A 34 8.05 -4.70 -8.05
N GLY A 35 7.26 -5.60 -7.43
CA GLY A 35 7.55 -7.03 -7.44
C GLY A 35 7.56 -7.61 -8.84
N SER A 36 6.59 -7.21 -9.67
CA SER A 36 6.53 -7.62 -11.06
C SER A 36 7.78 -7.18 -11.84
N LYS A 37 8.20 -5.93 -11.65
CA LYS A 37 9.39 -5.40 -12.33
C LYS A 37 10.67 -6.02 -11.82
N ALA A 38 10.75 -6.28 -10.52
CA ALA A 38 11.91 -6.96 -9.93
C ALA A 38 12.03 -8.41 -10.44
N ALA A 39 10.91 -9.11 -10.55
CA ALA A 39 10.89 -10.47 -11.09
C ALA A 39 11.33 -10.49 -12.57
N GLU A 40 10.84 -9.53 -13.36
CA GLU A 40 11.22 -9.39 -14.75
C GLU A 40 12.72 -9.11 -14.90
N ALA A 41 13.23 -8.16 -14.11
CA ALA A 41 14.64 -7.81 -14.13
C ALA A 41 15.54 -8.99 -13.72
N THR A 42 15.13 -9.75 -12.71
CA THR A 42 15.85 -10.94 -12.26
C THR A 42 15.83 -12.02 -13.34
N GLY A 43 14.70 -12.18 -14.03
CA GLY A 43 14.59 -13.11 -15.14
C GLY A 43 15.53 -12.78 -16.30
N ARG A 44 15.72 -11.48 -16.57
CA ARG A 44 16.62 -11.01 -17.62
C ARG A 44 18.08 -11.03 -17.20
N ASN A 45 18.34 -10.90 -15.90
CA ASN A 45 19.68 -10.76 -15.35
C ASN A 45 19.82 -11.59 -14.07
N PRO A 46 19.87 -12.93 -14.17
CA PRO A 46 19.95 -13.76 -12.96
C PRO A 46 21.18 -13.47 -12.11
N GLY A 47 22.30 -13.03 -12.73
CA GLY A 47 23.51 -12.67 -12.01
C GLY A 47 23.35 -11.42 -11.13
N ALA A 48 22.30 -10.61 -11.36
CA ALA A 48 22.03 -9.41 -10.58
C ALA A 48 20.87 -9.60 -9.59
N SER A 49 20.48 -10.85 -9.31
CA SER A 49 19.30 -11.13 -8.47
C SER A 49 19.41 -10.54 -7.06
N THR A 50 20.58 -10.60 -6.44
CA THR A 50 20.75 -10.07 -5.08
C THR A 50 20.61 -8.55 -5.00
N PRO A 51 21.28 -7.74 -5.84
CA PRO A 51 21.04 -6.30 -5.84
C PRO A 51 19.60 -5.92 -6.17
N ILE A 52 18.97 -6.62 -7.11
CA ILE A 52 17.57 -6.37 -7.45
C ILE A 52 16.66 -6.63 -6.25
N LEU A 53 16.86 -7.74 -5.56
CA LEU A 53 16.08 -8.10 -4.38
C LEU A 53 16.27 -7.06 -3.27
N VAL A 54 17.50 -6.64 -3.01
CA VAL A 54 17.79 -5.64 -1.97
C VAL A 54 17.07 -4.32 -2.27
N ASN A 55 17.16 -3.85 -3.51
CA ASN A 55 16.47 -2.62 -3.90
C ASN A 55 14.96 -2.77 -3.80
N ALA A 56 14.42 -3.90 -4.20
CA ALA A 56 12.98 -4.16 -4.13
C ALA A 56 12.48 -4.15 -2.68
N ILE A 57 13.22 -4.75 -1.76
CA ILE A 57 12.86 -4.77 -0.33
C ILE A 57 12.88 -3.36 0.25
N ILE A 58 13.87 -2.56 -0.10
CA ILE A 58 13.96 -1.18 0.39
C ILE A 58 12.75 -0.37 -0.08
N PHE A 59 12.40 -0.42 -1.36
CA PHE A 59 11.26 0.32 -1.89
C PHE A 59 9.93 -0.21 -1.36
N ALA A 60 9.80 -1.52 -1.18
CA ALA A 60 8.61 -2.12 -0.59
C ALA A 60 8.42 -1.64 0.86
N ALA A 61 9.50 -1.57 1.63
CA ALA A 61 9.45 -1.08 3.00
C ALA A 61 9.03 0.39 3.06
N LEU A 62 9.51 1.22 2.13
CA LEU A 62 9.10 2.62 2.05
C LEU A 62 7.61 2.75 1.70
N ALA A 63 7.11 1.93 0.78
CA ALA A 63 5.70 1.92 0.42
C ALA A 63 4.81 1.48 1.59
N GLU A 64 5.21 0.44 2.31
CA GLU A 64 4.49 0.01 3.51
C GLU A 64 4.56 1.05 4.63
N GLY A 65 5.66 1.79 4.72
CA GLY A 65 5.79 2.89 5.67
C GLY A 65 4.71 3.94 5.50
N VAL A 66 4.32 4.24 4.26
CA VAL A 66 3.21 5.16 3.98
C VAL A 66 1.91 4.63 4.56
N PHE A 67 1.61 3.35 4.38
CA PHE A 67 0.41 2.74 4.94
C PHE A 67 0.42 2.77 6.47
N ILE A 68 1.53 2.40 7.09
CA ILE A 68 1.67 2.39 8.54
C ILE A 68 1.50 3.80 9.09
N LEU A 69 2.12 4.78 8.45
CA LEU A 69 2.00 6.18 8.86
C LEU A 69 0.54 6.64 8.79
N ALA A 70 -0.17 6.31 7.72
CA ALA A 70 -1.58 6.66 7.59
C ALA A 70 -2.44 5.99 8.64
N ALA A 71 -2.16 4.72 8.96
CA ALA A 71 -2.96 3.95 9.90
C ALA A 71 -2.76 4.38 11.35
N PHE A 72 -1.55 4.76 11.73
CA PHE A 72 -1.19 4.95 13.14
C PHE A 72 -0.81 6.39 13.49
N ALA A 73 -0.22 7.15 12.60
CA ALA A 73 0.27 8.48 12.90
C ALA A 73 -0.69 9.59 12.45
N ILE A 74 -1.42 9.38 11.38
CA ILE A 74 -2.36 10.35 10.83
C ILE A 74 -3.76 9.84 11.08
N LYS A 75 -4.36 10.25 12.18
CA LYS A 75 -5.71 9.83 12.56
C LYS A 75 -6.70 10.98 12.52
#